data_1f50873fb90a669a64cce50df8331ec2
#
_entry.id   1f50873fb90a669a64cce50df8331ec2
#
_cell.length_a   1.000
_cell.length_b   1.000
_cell.length_c   1.000
_cell.angle_alpha   90.00
_cell.angle_beta   90.00
_cell.angle_gamma   90.00
#
_symmetry.space_group_name_H-M   'P 1'
#
loop_
_entity.id
_entity.type
_entity.pdbx_description
1 polymer ?
#
loop_
_entity_poly.entity_id
_entity_poly.type
_entity_poly.pdbx_seq_one_letter_code
_entity_poly.pdbx_strand_id
1 'polypeptide(L)'
;MESVVLNQLFRSMNSYRHLQGHAFATPFTAHSRMSDVILSSSAALLIISRCGIPLGFGDKSIGQICQEHHVDTKTLLLLLNSSIIENYDPTPEQIASVHLDSLLKYLTNSHSYFLDFRLPAIRQRLLSAMSNCPQDLTYVIRRFFDEYAEEVRKHMSYEDRVVFPYARKL
;
A
#
# COMPACT_ATOMS: atom_id res chain seq x y z
N MET A 1 -21.75 0.18 7.20
CA MET A 1 -20.67 1.16 7.43
C MET A 1 -19.30 0.67 6.94
N GLU A 2 -18.98 -0.61 7.13
CA GLU A 2 -17.70 -1.21 6.65
C GLU A 2 -17.43 -1.05 5.15
N SER A 3 -18.44 -1.23 4.30
CA SER A 3 -18.24 -1.14 2.84
C SER A 3 -17.88 0.27 2.35
N VAL A 4 -18.28 1.31 3.06
CA VAL A 4 -18.00 2.70 2.68
C VAL A 4 -16.55 3.06 3.00
N VAL A 5 -16.03 2.64 4.14
CA VAL A 5 -14.63 2.87 4.56
C VAL A 5 -13.67 2.09 3.64
N LEU A 6 -13.98 0.82 3.37
CA LEU A 6 -13.22 -0.01 2.43
C LEU A 6 -13.21 0.59 1.02
N ASN A 7 -14.37 1.05 0.51
CA ASN A 7 -14.45 1.72 -0.78
C ASN A 7 -13.64 3.03 -0.85
N GLN A 8 -13.63 3.82 0.23
CA GLN A 8 -12.80 5.02 0.28
C GLN A 8 -11.30 4.69 0.30
N LEU A 9 -10.89 3.68 1.06
CA LEU A 9 -9.51 3.19 1.09
C LEU A 9 -9.05 2.70 -0.30
N PHE A 10 -9.86 1.90 -0.99
CA PHE A 10 -9.55 1.44 -2.35
C PHE A 10 -9.51 2.58 -3.37
N ARG A 11 -10.36 3.59 -3.26
CA ARG A 11 -10.32 4.79 -4.12
C ARG A 11 -9.08 5.64 -3.87
N SER A 12 -8.65 5.80 -2.61
CA SER A 12 -7.43 6.54 -2.29
C SER A 12 -6.16 5.81 -2.78
N MET A 13 -6.13 4.48 -2.73
CA MET A 13 -5.05 3.67 -3.29
C MET A 13 -4.94 3.84 -4.82
N ASN A 14 -6.05 4.06 -5.52
CA ASN A 14 -6.07 4.30 -6.97
C ASN A 14 -5.49 5.65 -7.39
N SER A 15 -5.49 6.66 -6.55
CA SER A 15 -5.00 8.00 -6.91
C SER A 15 -3.46 8.08 -7.08
N TYR A 16 -2.70 7.09 -6.63
CA TYR A 16 -1.24 7.02 -6.78
C TYR A 16 -0.76 6.35 -8.09
N ARG A 17 -1.66 6.02 -9.02
CA ARG A 17 -1.41 5.17 -10.21
C ARG A 17 -0.68 5.82 -11.38
N HIS A 18 -0.48 7.12 -11.41
CA HIS A 18 -0.08 7.84 -12.64
C HIS A 18 1.39 7.66 -13.08
N LEU A 19 2.17 6.71 -12.53
CA LEU A 19 3.62 6.68 -12.79
C LEU A 19 4.21 5.45 -13.49
N GLN A 20 3.44 4.37 -13.79
CA GLN A 20 4.03 3.23 -14.51
C GLN A 20 3.01 2.52 -15.42
N GLY A 21 3.18 2.71 -16.72
CA GLY A 21 2.39 2.05 -17.75
C GLY A 21 2.83 0.61 -18.02
N HIS A 22 1.94 -0.33 -17.73
CA HIS A 22 1.65 -1.53 -18.52
C HIS A 22 0.29 -2.02 -18.03
N ALA A 23 -0.75 -1.77 -18.85
CA ALA A 23 -2.10 -2.25 -18.55
C ALA A 23 -2.15 -3.77 -18.73
N PHE A 24 -2.29 -4.53 -17.64
CA PHE A 24 -2.67 -5.94 -17.73
C PHE A 24 -4.18 -6.01 -17.92
N ALA A 25 -4.59 -6.75 -18.95
CA ALA A 25 -6.00 -6.91 -19.30
C ALA A 25 -6.72 -7.96 -18.43
N THR A 26 -5.99 -8.84 -17.74
CA THR A 26 -6.56 -9.98 -17.01
C THR A 26 -6.17 -9.95 -15.52
N PRO A 27 -7.15 -10.06 -14.60
CA PRO A 27 -6.87 -10.12 -13.18
C PRO A 27 -6.05 -11.35 -12.79
N PHE A 28 -5.13 -11.15 -11.84
CA PHE A 28 -4.40 -12.25 -11.22
C PHE A 28 -5.34 -13.12 -10.39
N THR A 29 -5.05 -14.41 -10.38
CA THR A 29 -5.80 -15.43 -9.63
C THR A 29 -4.86 -16.16 -8.67
N ALA A 30 -5.42 -17.03 -7.81
CA ALA A 30 -4.62 -17.86 -6.91
C ALA A 30 -3.64 -18.78 -7.65
N HIS A 31 -3.91 -19.11 -8.91
CA HIS A 31 -3.06 -19.96 -9.76
C HIS A 31 -1.97 -19.19 -10.51
N SER A 32 -2.05 -17.86 -10.54
CA SER A 32 -1.02 -17.02 -11.16
C SER A 32 0.32 -17.21 -10.44
N ARG A 33 1.42 -17.31 -11.21
CA ARG A 33 2.77 -17.38 -10.61
C ARG A 33 3.14 -16.06 -9.98
N MET A 34 3.73 -16.09 -8.79
CA MET A 34 4.15 -14.87 -8.10
C MET A 34 5.25 -14.13 -8.88
N SER A 35 6.15 -14.85 -9.56
CA SER A 35 7.15 -14.27 -10.45
C SER A 35 6.53 -13.39 -11.54
N ASP A 36 5.43 -13.85 -12.16
CA ASP A 36 4.78 -13.10 -13.25
C ASP A 36 4.14 -11.81 -12.73
N VAL A 37 3.58 -11.86 -11.52
CA VAL A 37 3.03 -10.67 -10.84
C VAL A 37 4.12 -9.62 -10.59
N ILE A 38 5.28 -10.04 -10.10
CA ILE A 38 6.41 -9.14 -9.81
C ILE A 38 7.00 -8.55 -11.09
N LEU A 39 7.15 -9.38 -12.12
CA LEU A 39 7.64 -8.92 -13.43
C LEU A 39 6.66 -7.94 -14.09
N SER A 40 5.38 -8.06 -13.79
CA SER A 40 4.35 -7.18 -14.34
C SER A 40 4.40 -5.76 -13.77
N SER A 41 4.75 -5.61 -12.49
CA SER A 41 4.77 -4.30 -11.85
C SER A 41 5.69 -4.27 -10.62
N SER A 42 6.56 -3.28 -10.55
CA SER A 42 7.37 -3.03 -9.35
C SER A 42 6.53 -2.69 -8.11
N ALA A 43 5.29 -2.20 -8.29
CA ALA A 43 4.36 -1.97 -7.20
C ALA A 43 3.97 -3.27 -6.49
N ALA A 44 3.94 -4.41 -7.20
CA ALA A 44 3.67 -5.72 -6.63
C ALA A 44 4.62 -6.06 -5.48
N LEU A 45 5.92 -5.78 -5.63
CA LEU A 45 6.93 -6.03 -4.59
C LEU A 45 6.60 -5.32 -3.29
N LEU A 46 6.14 -4.06 -3.38
CA LEU A 46 5.77 -3.28 -2.21
C LEU A 46 4.52 -3.83 -1.52
N ILE A 47 3.55 -4.32 -2.27
CA ILE A 47 2.33 -4.93 -1.73
C ILE A 47 2.67 -6.24 -1.04
N ILE A 48 3.41 -7.12 -1.71
CA ILE A 48 3.81 -8.43 -1.20
C ILE A 48 4.62 -8.28 0.09
N SER A 49 5.60 -7.37 0.10
CA SER A 49 6.41 -7.08 1.30
C SER A 49 5.57 -6.57 2.47
N ARG A 50 4.59 -5.67 2.22
CA ARG A 50 3.71 -5.15 3.28
C ARG A 50 2.71 -6.20 3.78
N CYS A 51 2.37 -7.20 2.97
CA CYS A 51 1.63 -8.37 3.44
C CYS A 51 2.47 -9.30 4.30
N GLY A 52 3.78 -9.03 4.47
CA GLY A 52 4.69 -9.84 5.27
C GLY A 52 5.21 -11.08 4.56
N ILE A 53 5.19 -11.09 3.23
CA ILE A 53 5.68 -12.18 2.40
C ILE A 53 7.13 -11.85 1.98
N PRO A 54 8.13 -12.66 2.38
CA PRO A 54 9.53 -12.46 1.98
C PRO A 54 9.75 -12.83 0.51
N LEU A 55 10.83 -12.36 -0.08
CA LEU A 55 11.25 -12.75 -1.42
C LEU A 55 11.76 -14.20 -1.43
N GLY A 56 11.80 -14.81 -2.61
CA GLY A 56 12.32 -16.19 -2.78
C GLY A 56 11.22 -17.20 -3.12
N PHE A 57 10.25 -16.80 -3.91
CA PHE A 57 9.04 -17.58 -4.22
C PHE A 57 9.28 -18.79 -5.13
N GLY A 58 10.37 -18.79 -5.92
CA GLY A 58 10.57 -19.76 -7.00
C GLY A 58 9.41 -19.71 -8.01
N ASP A 59 8.95 -20.88 -8.43
CA ASP A 59 7.83 -21.05 -9.38
C ASP A 59 6.45 -21.15 -8.71
N LYS A 60 6.35 -20.79 -7.42
CA LYS A 60 5.11 -20.95 -6.67
C LYS A 60 4.03 -19.99 -7.12
N SER A 61 2.78 -20.47 -7.05
CA SER A 61 1.59 -19.65 -7.28
C SER A 61 1.29 -18.72 -6.09
N ILE A 62 0.49 -17.69 -6.34
CA ILE A 62 0.01 -16.78 -5.29
C ILE A 62 -0.66 -17.56 -4.15
N GLY A 63 -1.53 -18.54 -4.48
CA GLY A 63 -2.23 -19.35 -3.49
C GLY A 63 -1.29 -20.18 -2.62
N GLN A 64 -0.25 -20.80 -3.21
CA GLN A 64 0.75 -21.56 -2.45
C GLN A 64 1.54 -20.67 -1.49
N ILE A 65 1.95 -19.50 -1.93
CA ILE A 65 2.68 -18.54 -1.11
C ILE A 65 1.81 -18.00 0.02
N CYS A 66 0.56 -17.67 -0.26
CA CYS A 66 -0.39 -17.25 0.76
C CYS A 66 -0.58 -18.31 1.85
N GLN A 67 -0.70 -19.56 1.45
CA GLN A 67 -0.81 -20.69 2.38
C GLN A 67 0.43 -20.82 3.27
N GLU A 68 1.63 -20.76 2.68
CA GLU A 68 2.90 -20.88 3.42
C GLU A 68 3.13 -19.75 4.43
N HIS A 69 2.70 -18.53 4.09
CA HIS A 69 2.93 -17.35 4.91
C HIS A 69 1.71 -16.92 5.73
N HIS A 70 0.65 -17.73 5.75
CA HIS A 70 -0.61 -17.46 6.47
C HIS A 70 -1.21 -16.10 6.12
N VAL A 71 -1.18 -15.74 4.83
CA VAL A 71 -1.79 -14.54 4.27
C VAL A 71 -3.10 -14.90 3.61
N ASP A 72 -4.14 -14.11 3.82
CA ASP A 72 -5.42 -14.34 3.15
C ASP A 72 -5.30 -14.07 1.64
N THR A 73 -5.56 -15.11 0.84
CA THR A 73 -5.38 -15.08 -0.61
C THR A 73 -6.30 -14.08 -1.30
N LYS A 74 -7.56 -13.95 -0.83
CA LYS A 74 -8.54 -13.04 -1.43
C LYS A 74 -8.15 -11.59 -1.18
N THR A 75 -7.72 -11.29 0.04
CA THR A 75 -7.20 -9.95 0.40
C THR A 75 -5.98 -9.59 -0.42
N LEU A 76 -4.99 -10.50 -0.55
CA LEU A 76 -3.79 -10.24 -1.37
C LEU A 76 -4.15 -10.02 -2.84
N LEU A 77 -5.01 -10.87 -3.42
CA LEU A 77 -5.45 -10.72 -4.80
C LEU A 77 -6.18 -9.40 -5.05
N LEU A 78 -7.03 -8.98 -4.11
CA LEU A 78 -7.73 -7.71 -4.21
C LEU A 78 -6.74 -6.54 -4.20
N LEU A 79 -5.75 -6.54 -3.28
CA LEU A 79 -4.71 -5.52 -3.21
C LEU A 79 -3.86 -5.46 -4.49
N LEU A 80 -3.43 -6.61 -5.00
CA LEU A 80 -2.62 -6.70 -6.23
C LEU A 80 -3.40 -6.21 -7.45
N ASN A 81 -4.59 -6.76 -7.68
CA ASN A 81 -5.41 -6.40 -8.83
C ASN A 81 -5.82 -4.94 -8.80
N SER A 82 -6.27 -4.44 -7.65
CA SER A 82 -6.61 -3.02 -7.49
C SER A 82 -5.43 -2.08 -7.69
N SER A 83 -4.20 -2.52 -7.49
CA SER A 83 -3.01 -1.67 -7.62
C SER A 83 -2.32 -1.76 -8.98
N ILE A 84 -2.47 -2.87 -9.69
CA ILE A 84 -1.73 -3.16 -10.93
C ILE A 84 -2.62 -2.97 -12.17
N ILE A 85 -3.89 -3.38 -12.08
CA ILE A 85 -4.79 -3.36 -13.22
C ILE A 85 -5.47 -2.01 -13.33
N GLU A 86 -5.37 -1.41 -14.51
CA GLU A 86 -6.02 -0.14 -14.81
C GLU A 86 -7.55 -0.32 -14.82
N ASN A 87 -8.24 0.61 -14.15
CA ASN A 87 -9.70 0.59 -14.03
C ASN A 87 -10.29 -0.69 -13.40
N TYR A 88 -9.50 -1.42 -12.59
CA TYR A 88 -10.05 -2.53 -11.83
C TYR A 88 -11.07 -2.02 -10.82
N ASP A 89 -12.30 -2.50 -10.94
CA ASP A 89 -13.41 -2.19 -10.06
C ASP A 89 -13.85 -3.48 -9.35
N PRO A 90 -13.48 -3.66 -8.07
CA PRO A 90 -13.81 -4.87 -7.33
C PRO A 90 -15.32 -4.94 -7.08
N THR A 91 -15.89 -6.14 -7.24
CA THR A 91 -17.31 -6.35 -6.94
C THR A 91 -17.59 -6.25 -5.44
N PRO A 92 -18.85 -5.95 -5.04
CA PRO A 92 -19.24 -5.95 -3.62
C PRO A 92 -18.90 -7.25 -2.90
N GLU A 93 -19.01 -8.40 -3.57
CA GLU A 93 -18.69 -9.72 -3.03
C GLU A 93 -17.17 -9.89 -2.80
N GLN A 94 -16.35 -9.36 -3.70
CA GLN A 94 -14.90 -9.35 -3.52
C GLN A 94 -14.50 -8.48 -2.33
N ILE A 95 -15.09 -7.31 -2.18
CA ILE A 95 -14.87 -6.43 -1.03
C ILE A 95 -15.32 -7.10 0.27
N ALA A 96 -16.50 -7.70 0.28
CA ALA A 96 -17.03 -8.42 1.45
C ALA A 96 -16.20 -9.65 1.83
N SER A 97 -15.42 -10.22 0.90
CA SER A 97 -14.57 -11.37 1.15
C SER A 97 -13.20 -11.03 1.72
N VAL A 98 -12.88 -9.76 1.91
CA VAL A 98 -11.61 -9.30 2.49
C VAL A 98 -11.50 -9.73 3.96
N HIS A 99 -10.39 -10.35 4.31
CA HIS A 99 -10.11 -10.68 5.70
C HIS A 99 -9.56 -9.45 6.43
N LEU A 100 -10.33 -8.92 7.38
CA LEU A 100 -10.07 -7.65 8.05
C LEU A 100 -8.66 -7.59 8.67
N ASP A 101 -8.25 -8.62 9.42
CA ASP A 101 -6.92 -8.62 10.06
C ASP A 101 -5.77 -8.59 9.05
N SER A 102 -5.93 -9.26 7.90
CA SER A 102 -4.93 -9.24 6.83
C SER A 102 -4.83 -7.84 6.22
N LEU A 103 -5.96 -7.17 6.01
CA LEU A 103 -5.99 -5.80 5.52
C LEU A 103 -5.38 -4.82 6.54
N LEU A 104 -5.76 -4.90 7.81
CA LEU A 104 -5.23 -4.03 8.87
C LEU A 104 -3.72 -4.21 9.04
N LYS A 105 -3.23 -5.46 8.95
CA LYS A 105 -1.79 -5.75 8.96
C LYS A 105 -1.07 -5.09 7.79
N TYR A 106 -1.64 -5.20 6.58
CA TYR A 106 -1.11 -4.53 5.39
C TYR A 106 -1.07 -3.01 5.57
N LEU A 107 -2.11 -2.40 6.13
CA LEU A 107 -2.18 -0.96 6.37
C LEU A 107 -1.13 -0.51 7.41
N THR A 108 -1.03 -1.19 8.55
CA THR A 108 0.00 -0.90 9.57
C THR A 108 1.42 -1.00 8.99
N ASN A 109 1.71 -2.04 8.20
CA ASN A 109 3.00 -2.17 7.53
C ASN A 109 3.21 -1.07 6.47
N SER A 110 2.14 -0.59 5.85
CA SER A 110 2.18 0.54 4.91
C SER A 110 2.49 1.87 5.62
N HIS A 111 1.93 2.09 6.82
CA HIS A 111 2.27 3.24 7.68
C HIS A 111 3.75 3.24 8.04
N SER A 112 4.26 2.11 8.55
CA SER A 112 5.69 1.97 8.87
C SER A 112 6.58 2.23 7.65
N TYR A 113 6.26 1.63 6.50
CA TYR A 113 7.02 1.89 5.28
C TYR A 113 6.99 3.36 4.87
N PHE A 114 5.83 4.02 4.96
CA PHE A 114 5.71 5.42 4.60
C PHE A 114 6.50 6.32 5.55
N LEU A 115 6.32 6.15 6.86
CA LEU A 115 6.91 6.98 7.89
C LEU A 115 8.43 6.81 8.01
N ASP A 116 8.93 5.56 7.86
CA ASP A 116 10.33 5.24 8.14
C ASP A 116 11.21 5.30 6.89
N PHE A 117 10.62 5.14 5.67
CA PHE A 117 11.38 5.11 4.43
C PHE A 117 10.95 6.19 3.43
N ARG A 118 9.66 6.29 3.12
CA ARG A 118 9.19 7.21 2.06
C ARG A 118 9.26 8.66 2.46
N LEU A 119 8.76 8.99 3.62
CA LEU A 119 8.71 10.37 4.12
C LEU A 119 10.11 10.98 4.32
N PRO A 120 11.10 10.28 4.95
CA PRO A 120 12.48 10.75 5.01
C PRO A 120 13.12 10.90 3.62
N ALA A 121 12.89 9.95 2.69
CA ALA A 121 13.41 10.03 1.33
C ALA A 121 12.84 11.23 0.55
N ILE A 122 11.56 11.54 0.71
CA ILE A 122 10.92 12.72 0.12
C ILE A 122 11.56 13.99 0.69
N ARG A 123 11.73 14.06 2.02
CA ARG A 123 12.40 15.17 2.69
C ARG A 123 13.80 15.43 2.14
N GLN A 124 14.60 14.37 2.01
CA GLN A 124 15.96 14.49 1.47
C GLN A 124 15.96 15.01 0.03
N ARG A 125 15.09 14.48 -0.83
CA ARG A 125 14.95 14.95 -2.21
C ARG A 125 14.50 16.40 -2.29
N LEU A 126 13.54 16.80 -1.44
CA LEU A 126 13.06 18.19 -1.35
C LEU A 126 14.21 19.12 -1.00
N LEU A 127 14.99 18.82 0.05
CA LEU A 127 16.14 19.62 0.45
C LEU A 127 17.21 19.69 -0.64
N SER A 128 17.49 18.59 -1.32
CA SER A 128 18.45 18.55 -2.44
C SER A 128 17.98 19.41 -3.61
N ALA A 129 16.68 19.38 -3.94
CA ALA A 129 16.11 20.21 -5.00
C ALA A 129 16.19 21.71 -4.70
N MET A 130 16.23 22.09 -3.42
CA MET A 130 16.31 23.47 -2.97
C MET A 130 17.75 23.97 -2.71
N SER A 131 18.78 23.21 -3.10
CA SER A 131 20.19 23.57 -2.82
C SER A 131 20.62 24.93 -3.37
N ASN A 132 19.97 25.40 -4.44
CA ASN A 132 20.25 26.70 -5.07
C ASN A 132 19.18 27.76 -4.77
N CYS A 133 18.24 27.50 -3.85
CA CYS A 133 17.23 28.46 -3.47
C CYS A 133 17.71 29.42 -2.38
N PRO A 134 17.14 30.64 -2.27
CA PRO A 134 17.39 31.53 -1.14
C PRO A 134 17.12 30.83 0.20
N GLN A 135 17.97 31.16 1.21
CA GLN A 135 17.89 30.50 2.52
C GLN A 135 16.54 30.68 3.21
N ASP A 136 15.93 31.86 3.11
CA ASP A 136 14.62 32.16 3.70
C ASP A 136 13.53 31.24 3.12
N LEU A 137 13.53 31.06 1.79
CA LEU A 137 12.58 30.17 1.11
C LEU A 137 12.80 28.71 1.54
N THR A 138 14.06 28.26 1.56
CA THR A 138 14.44 26.91 1.99
C THR A 138 13.99 26.65 3.43
N TYR A 139 14.16 27.63 4.32
CA TYR A 139 13.72 27.55 5.72
C TYR A 139 12.20 27.35 5.83
N VAL A 140 11.43 28.18 5.13
CA VAL A 140 9.95 28.11 5.17
C VAL A 140 9.44 26.78 4.64
N ILE A 141 9.94 26.32 3.49
CA ILE A 141 9.51 25.06 2.89
C ILE A 141 9.88 23.85 3.77
N ARG A 142 11.11 23.85 4.33
CA ARG A 142 11.54 22.79 5.26
C ARG A 142 10.65 22.74 6.48
N ARG A 143 10.35 23.88 7.10
CA ARG A 143 9.49 23.96 8.28
C ARG A 143 8.09 23.44 7.98
N PHE A 144 7.51 23.88 6.86
CA PHE A 144 6.19 23.41 6.41
C PHE A 144 6.19 21.89 6.22
N PHE A 145 7.23 21.34 5.57
CA PHE A 145 7.32 19.87 5.37
C PHE A 145 7.45 19.13 6.71
N ASP A 146 8.27 19.63 7.62
CA ASP A 146 8.48 18.99 8.93
C ASP A 146 7.17 19.02 9.77
N GLU A 147 6.41 20.12 9.75
CA GLU A 147 5.10 20.23 10.38
C GLU A 147 4.09 19.24 9.73
N TYR A 148 4.04 19.18 8.40
CA TYR A 148 3.22 18.22 7.68
C TYR A 148 3.58 16.78 8.04
N ALA A 149 4.87 16.44 8.07
CA ALA A 149 5.35 15.11 8.42
C ALA A 149 4.92 14.69 9.83
N GLU A 150 4.93 15.62 10.79
CA GLU A 150 4.48 15.36 12.14
C GLU A 150 2.97 15.12 12.23
N GLU A 151 2.16 15.88 11.50
CA GLU A 151 0.71 15.66 11.45
C GLU A 151 0.36 14.29 10.79
N VAL A 152 1.05 13.92 9.72
CA VAL A 152 0.88 12.59 9.10
C VAL A 152 1.26 11.47 10.09
N ARG A 153 2.35 11.64 10.85
CA ARG A 153 2.77 10.68 11.87
C ARG A 153 1.72 10.52 12.97
N LYS A 154 1.16 11.61 13.46
CA LYS A 154 0.07 11.60 14.46
C LYS A 154 -1.16 10.88 13.92
N HIS A 155 -1.57 11.19 12.69
CA HIS A 155 -2.73 10.60 12.03
C HIS A 155 -2.56 9.06 11.90
N MET A 156 -1.47 8.59 11.30
CA MET A 156 -1.22 7.16 11.12
C MET A 156 -1.06 6.44 12.46
N SER A 157 -0.41 7.06 13.46
CA SER A 157 -0.30 6.49 14.80
C SER A 157 -1.66 6.39 15.51
N TYR A 158 -2.57 7.32 15.27
CA TYR A 158 -3.93 7.26 15.80
C TYR A 158 -4.72 6.11 15.16
N GLU A 159 -4.61 5.93 13.84
CA GLU A 159 -5.24 4.80 13.16
C GLU A 159 -4.74 3.47 13.72
N ASP A 160 -3.42 3.28 13.84
CA ASP A 160 -2.83 2.04 14.35
C ASP A 160 -3.22 1.72 15.81
N ARG A 161 -3.33 2.75 16.66
CA ARG A 161 -3.56 2.57 18.11
C ARG A 161 -5.03 2.58 18.51
N VAL A 162 -5.88 3.25 17.76
CA VAL A 162 -7.27 3.49 18.14
C VAL A 162 -8.24 2.91 17.10
N VAL A 163 -8.10 3.31 15.83
CA VAL A 163 -9.08 2.97 14.80
C VAL A 163 -9.03 1.49 14.45
N PHE A 164 -7.84 0.94 14.19
CA PHE A 164 -7.70 -0.47 13.80
C PHE A 164 -8.09 -1.44 14.93
N PRO A 165 -7.69 -1.23 16.20
CA PRO A 165 -8.21 -2.02 17.31
C PRO A 165 -9.71 -1.92 17.51
N TYR A 166 -10.32 -0.77 17.24
CA TYR A 166 -11.78 -0.60 17.30
C TYR A 166 -12.46 -1.37 16.15
N ALA A 167 -11.96 -1.26 14.93
CA ALA A 167 -12.51 -1.98 13.78
C ALA A 167 -12.54 -3.51 13.96
N ARG A 168 -11.55 -4.07 14.70
CA ARG A 168 -11.53 -5.51 15.04
C ARG A 168 -12.62 -5.97 16.02
N LYS A 169 -13.29 -5.04 16.69
CA LYS A 169 -14.33 -5.34 17.69
C LYS A 169 -15.75 -5.24 17.12
N LEU A 170 -15.89 -4.73 15.92
CA LEU A 170 -17.16 -4.61 15.21
C LEU A 170 -17.53 -5.92 14.51
#